data_9a23f3c11ede41dd2ef322cf39e50932
#
_entry.id   9a23f3c11ede41dd2ef322cf39e50932
#
_cell.length_a   1.000
_cell.length_b   1.000
_cell.length_c   1.000
_cell.angle_alpha   90.00
_cell.angle_beta   90.00
_cell.angle_gamma   90.00
#
_symmetry.space_group_name_H-M   'P 1'
#
loop_
_entity.id
_entity.type
_entity.pdbx_description
1 polymer ?
#
loop_
_entity_poly.entity_id
_entity_poly.type
_entity_poly.pdbx_seq_one_letter_code
_entity_poly.pdbx_strand_id
1 'polypeptide(L)'
;MIKPALQGEAFLTDVRYAASERDTLHIWWLGQSGFLAQWREEHLLFDPYLSDSLTRKYAATDKPHTRMTELVVEPERLDFIDVATSSHNHTDHLDGETLLALMQANPEMELLVPSANRRFTAKRLEVDPDQLRAIDVGQSIR
;
A
#
# COMPACT_ATOMS: atom_id res chain seq x y z
N MET A 1 3.32 -16.98 -12.74
CA MET A 1 2.71 -16.10 -11.71
C MET A 1 1.32 -16.60 -11.39
N ILE A 2 0.90 -16.45 -10.14
CA ILE A 2 -0.46 -16.78 -9.70
C ILE A 2 -1.38 -15.62 -10.13
N LYS A 3 -2.46 -15.93 -10.83
CA LYS A 3 -3.46 -14.93 -11.21
C LYS A 3 -4.36 -14.62 -10.02
N PRO A 4 -4.55 -13.34 -9.64
CA PRO A 4 -5.50 -12.96 -8.61
C PRO A 4 -6.94 -13.37 -8.96
N ALA A 5 -7.75 -13.68 -7.94
CA ALA A 5 -9.17 -13.99 -8.12
C ALA A 5 -9.94 -12.78 -8.69
N LEU A 6 -9.57 -11.57 -8.23
CA LEU A 6 -10.08 -10.29 -8.72
C LEU A 6 -8.89 -9.43 -9.16
N GLN A 7 -9.01 -8.73 -10.29
CA GLN A 7 -7.96 -7.90 -10.86
C GLN A 7 -8.55 -6.70 -11.60
N GLY A 8 -7.88 -5.56 -11.56
CA GLY A 8 -8.26 -4.35 -12.26
C GLY A 8 -9.68 -3.90 -11.92
N GLU A 9 -10.53 -3.72 -12.93
CA GLU A 9 -11.90 -3.24 -12.73
C GLU A 9 -12.78 -4.20 -11.93
N ALA A 10 -12.56 -5.52 -12.05
CA ALA A 10 -13.30 -6.49 -11.25
C ALA A 10 -13.02 -6.34 -9.75
N PHE A 11 -11.75 -6.11 -9.37
CA PHE A 11 -11.35 -5.82 -8.00
C PHE A 11 -11.99 -4.51 -7.50
N LEU A 12 -11.88 -3.42 -8.27
CA LEU A 12 -12.44 -2.12 -7.88
C LEU A 12 -13.97 -2.16 -7.76
N THR A 13 -14.65 -2.95 -8.60
CA THR A 13 -16.09 -3.15 -8.51
C THR A 13 -16.47 -3.88 -7.23
N ASP A 14 -15.70 -4.88 -6.82
CA ASP A 14 -15.92 -5.63 -5.57
C ASP A 14 -15.75 -4.72 -4.35
N VAL A 15 -14.71 -3.88 -4.33
CA VAL A 15 -14.49 -2.87 -3.28
C VAL A 15 -15.67 -1.89 -3.19
N ARG A 16 -16.14 -1.36 -4.33
CA ARG A 16 -17.31 -0.47 -4.35
C ARG A 16 -18.58 -1.16 -3.86
N TYR A 17 -18.78 -2.42 -4.22
CA TYR A 17 -19.94 -3.19 -3.75
C TYR A 17 -19.88 -3.44 -2.24
N ALA A 18 -18.71 -3.73 -1.69
CA ALA A 18 -18.48 -3.95 -0.27
C ALA A 18 -18.89 -2.75 0.60
N ALA A 19 -18.81 -1.52 0.08
CA ALA A 19 -19.25 -0.31 0.78
C ALA A 19 -20.76 -0.33 1.16
N SER A 20 -21.57 -1.15 0.48
CA SER A 20 -22.98 -1.33 0.83
C SER A 20 -23.21 -2.18 2.09
N GLU A 21 -22.22 -2.98 2.49
CA GLU A 21 -22.28 -3.87 3.66
C GLU A 21 -21.65 -3.20 4.90
N ARG A 22 -22.30 -2.17 5.43
CA ARG A 22 -21.75 -1.24 6.45
C ARG A 22 -21.35 -1.89 7.79
N ASP A 23 -21.83 -3.07 8.09
CA ASP A 23 -21.56 -3.78 9.35
C ASP A 23 -20.53 -4.91 9.18
N THR A 24 -19.89 -4.98 8.01
CA THR A 24 -18.89 -5.99 7.65
C THR A 24 -17.52 -5.33 7.46
N LEU A 25 -16.47 -5.93 8.03
CA LEU A 25 -15.09 -5.61 7.71
C LEU A 25 -14.68 -6.44 6.49
N HIS A 26 -14.32 -5.77 5.41
CA HIS A 26 -13.81 -6.41 4.20
C HIS A 26 -12.29 -6.33 4.15
N ILE A 27 -11.63 -7.41 3.74
CA ILE A 27 -10.18 -7.47 3.62
C ILE A 27 -9.81 -8.15 2.31
N TRP A 28 -9.00 -7.49 1.49
CA TRP A 28 -8.42 -8.03 0.26
C TRP A 28 -6.91 -8.16 0.38
N TRP A 29 -6.38 -9.33 0.08
CA TRP A 29 -4.94 -9.50 -0.09
C TRP A 29 -4.54 -9.06 -1.48
N LEU A 30 -3.64 -8.09 -1.58
CA LEU A 30 -3.19 -7.50 -2.84
C LEU A 30 -1.93 -8.16 -3.41
N GLY A 31 -1.55 -9.30 -2.86
CA GLY A 31 -0.29 -9.95 -3.18
C GLY A 31 0.88 -9.42 -2.35
N GLN A 32 1.99 -10.17 -2.31
CA GLN A 32 3.17 -9.87 -1.50
C GLN A 32 2.75 -9.56 -0.04
N SER A 33 3.07 -8.39 0.48
CA SER A 33 2.74 -7.92 1.83
C SER A 33 1.44 -7.13 1.94
N GLY A 34 0.85 -6.71 0.81
CA GLY A 34 -0.23 -5.72 0.78
C GLY A 34 -1.61 -6.26 1.15
N PHE A 35 -2.33 -5.52 2.01
CA PHE A 35 -3.74 -5.75 2.31
C PHE A 35 -4.52 -4.44 2.25
N LEU A 36 -5.68 -4.46 1.59
CA LEU A 36 -6.69 -3.43 1.71
C LEU A 36 -7.73 -3.88 2.72
N ALA A 37 -8.02 -3.05 3.72
CA ALA A 37 -9.13 -3.23 4.64
C ALA A 37 -10.13 -2.10 4.46
N GLN A 38 -11.42 -2.44 4.41
CA GLN A 38 -12.52 -1.48 4.34
C GLN A 38 -13.49 -1.72 5.48
N TRP A 39 -13.78 -0.66 6.21
CA TRP A 39 -14.82 -0.61 7.21
C TRP A 39 -15.73 0.57 6.92
N ARG A 40 -16.95 0.30 6.51
CA ARG A 40 -17.90 1.32 6.04
C ARG A 40 -17.34 2.05 4.81
N GLU A 41 -17.00 3.32 4.96
CA GLU A 41 -16.45 4.18 3.91
C GLU A 41 -14.94 4.46 4.09
N GLU A 42 -14.34 3.89 5.16
CA GLU A 42 -12.92 4.06 5.49
C GLU A 42 -12.07 2.96 4.85
N HIS A 43 -10.96 3.33 4.23
CA HIS A 43 -10.07 2.42 3.51
C HIS A 43 -8.64 2.51 4.05
N LEU A 44 -8.16 1.41 4.61
CA LEU A 44 -6.80 1.28 5.15
C LEU A 44 -5.99 0.34 4.27
N LEU A 45 -4.86 0.83 3.77
CA LEU A 45 -3.97 0.07 2.91
C LEU A 45 -2.67 -0.28 3.66
N PHE A 46 -2.51 -1.54 4.00
CA PHE A 46 -1.38 -2.03 4.78
C PHE A 46 -0.24 -2.46 3.85
N ASP A 47 0.94 -1.84 4.02
CA ASP A 47 2.21 -2.21 3.39
C ASP A 47 2.10 -2.57 1.90
N PRO A 48 1.55 -1.69 1.05
CA PRO A 48 1.27 -2.03 -0.34
C PRO A 48 2.55 -2.17 -1.16
N TYR A 49 2.62 -3.25 -1.95
CA TYR A 49 3.64 -3.47 -2.97
C TYR A 49 2.96 -3.71 -4.33
N LEU A 50 2.66 -2.63 -5.04
CA LEU A 50 1.92 -2.61 -6.31
C LEU A 50 2.79 -2.12 -7.48
N SER A 51 4.08 -2.48 -7.46
CA SER A 51 5.05 -2.20 -8.52
C SER A 51 5.90 -3.42 -8.83
N ASP A 52 6.80 -3.27 -9.80
CA ASP A 52 7.85 -4.27 -10.10
C ASP A 52 9.26 -3.79 -9.67
N SER A 53 9.34 -2.86 -8.72
CA SER A 53 10.59 -2.24 -8.27
C SER A 53 11.63 -3.27 -7.82
N LEU A 54 11.23 -4.29 -7.05
CA LEU A 54 12.12 -5.38 -6.60
C LEU A 54 12.57 -6.26 -7.75
N THR A 55 11.70 -6.61 -8.69
CA THR A 55 12.05 -7.40 -9.86
C THR A 55 13.13 -6.69 -10.68
N ARG A 56 12.95 -5.38 -10.91
CA ARG A 56 13.97 -4.56 -11.60
C ARG A 56 15.26 -4.42 -10.80
N LYS A 57 15.15 -4.15 -9.49
CA LYS A 57 16.30 -3.97 -8.59
C LYS A 57 17.22 -5.18 -8.56
N TYR A 58 16.67 -6.38 -8.57
CA TYR A 58 17.43 -7.62 -8.43
C TYR A 58 17.64 -8.40 -9.75
N ALA A 59 17.18 -7.86 -10.89
CA ALA A 59 17.22 -8.53 -12.19
C ALA A 59 18.62 -8.99 -12.62
N ALA A 60 19.66 -8.22 -12.28
CA ALA A 60 21.06 -8.50 -12.64
C ALA A 60 21.88 -9.13 -11.50
N THR A 61 21.23 -9.65 -10.46
CA THR A 61 21.89 -10.29 -9.31
C THR A 61 21.82 -11.82 -9.40
N ASP A 62 22.61 -12.50 -8.58
CA ASP A 62 22.57 -13.96 -8.42
C ASP A 62 21.31 -14.46 -7.67
N LYS A 63 20.50 -13.55 -7.14
CA LYS A 63 19.25 -13.81 -6.43
C LYS A 63 18.12 -12.91 -6.98
N PRO A 64 17.66 -13.18 -8.22
CA PRO A 64 16.61 -12.35 -8.81
C PRO A 64 15.32 -12.48 -7.99
N HIS A 65 14.67 -11.33 -7.76
CA HIS A 65 13.34 -11.32 -7.16
C HIS A 65 12.33 -11.79 -8.22
N THR A 66 11.46 -12.71 -7.84
CA THR A 66 10.36 -13.16 -8.69
C THR A 66 9.04 -12.86 -8.00
N ARG A 67 8.23 -12.00 -8.62
CA ARG A 67 6.87 -11.75 -8.14
C ARG A 67 6.04 -13.03 -8.28
N MET A 68 5.38 -13.46 -7.21
CA MET A 68 4.57 -14.69 -7.21
C MET A 68 3.19 -14.49 -7.82
N THR A 69 2.58 -13.32 -7.58
CA THR A 69 1.23 -12.96 -8.05
C THR A 69 1.31 -11.89 -9.13
N GLU A 70 0.40 -11.91 -10.10
CA GLU A 70 0.19 -10.78 -10.99
C GLU A 70 -0.28 -9.56 -10.18
N LEU A 71 -0.07 -8.37 -10.72
CA LEU A 71 -0.54 -7.13 -10.10
C LEU A 71 -2.07 -7.14 -10.01
N VAL A 72 -2.61 -6.87 -8.82
CA VAL A 72 -4.07 -6.85 -8.59
C VAL A 72 -4.68 -5.59 -9.22
N VAL A 73 -4.04 -4.45 -9.01
CA VAL A 73 -4.51 -3.14 -9.49
C VAL A 73 -3.31 -2.18 -9.55
N GLU A 74 -3.33 -1.25 -10.47
CA GLU A 74 -2.37 -0.16 -10.53
C GLU A 74 -2.63 0.81 -9.37
N PRO A 75 -1.58 1.25 -8.63
CA PRO A 75 -1.74 2.09 -7.44
C PRO A 75 -2.46 3.41 -7.71
N GLU A 76 -2.32 3.98 -8.92
CA GLU A 76 -2.98 5.22 -9.35
C GLU A 76 -4.51 5.10 -9.42
N ARG A 77 -5.03 3.87 -9.48
CA ARG A 77 -6.47 3.59 -9.52
C ARG A 77 -7.10 3.45 -8.13
N LEU A 78 -6.28 3.46 -7.08
CA LEU A 78 -6.72 3.45 -5.68
C LEU A 78 -6.85 4.90 -5.19
N ASP A 79 -7.83 5.64 -5.69
CA ASP A 79 -8.07 7.07 -5.44
C ASP A 79 -9.03 7.34 -4.27
N PHE A 80 -9.18 6.35 -3.39
CA PHE A 80 -10.11 6.36 -2.25
C PHE A 80 -9.45 5.92 -0.93
N ILE A 81 -8.13 5.96 -0.83
CA ILE A 81 -7.41 5.49 0.37
C ILE A 81 -7.29 6.62 1.40
N ASP A 82 -7.74 6.36 2.63
CA ASP A 82 -7.65 7.30 3.74
C ASP A 82 -6.32 7.18 4.48
N VAL A 83 -5.87 5.94 4.71
CA VAL A 83 -4.61 5.66 5.41
C VAL A 83 -3.83 4.57 4.67
N ALA A 84 -2.55 4.80 4.42
CA ALA A 84 -1.60 3.77 4.02
C ALA A 84 -0.54 3.58 5.10
N THR A 85 0.02 2.36 5.21
CA THR A 85 1.11 2.09 6.15
C THR A 85 2.38 1.66 5.44
N SER A 86 3.51 1.88 6.10
CA SER A 86 4.76 1.18 5.85
C SER A 86 5.36 0.75 7.18
N SER A 87 5.28 -0.53 7.48
CA SER A 87 5.69 -1.09 8.79
C SER A 87 7.19 -1.05 9.02
N HIS A 88 7.99 -1.16 7.96
CA HIS A 88 9.46 -1.11 8.04
C HIS A 88 10.11 -0.81 6.68
N ASN A 89 11.45 -0.72 6.66
CA ASN A 89 12.24 -0.16 5.55
C ASN A 89 12.50 -1.12 4.38
N HIS A 90 12.05 -2.37 4.40
CA HIS A 90 12.20 -3.26 3.26
C HIS A 90 11.39 -2.74 2.05
N THR A 91 11.90 -2.97 0.85
CA THR A 91 11.31 -2.36 -0.36
C THR A 91 9.89 -2.85 -0.63
N ASP A 92 9.54 -4.07 -0.29
CA ASP A 92 8.19 -4.64 -0.42
C ASP A 92 7.19 -4.10 0.63
N HIS A 93 7.64 -3.35 1.63
CA HIS A 93 6.82 -2.66 2.63
C HIS A 93 6.95 -1.14 2.54
N LEU A 94 8.05 -0.64 1.99
CA LEU A 94 8.30 0.77 1.71
C LEU A 94 8.65 0.94 0.23
N ASP A 95 7.69 0.65 -0.63
CA ASP A 95 7.86 0.75 -2.08
C ASP A 95 7.58 2.18 -2.57
N GLY A 96 8.64 2.88 -2.96
CA GLY A 96 8.53 4.28 -3.38
C GLY A 96 7.62 4.48 -4.58
N GLU A 97 7.63 3.57 -5.56
CA GLU A 97 6.80 3.68 -6.75
C GLU A 97 5.31 3.57 -6.39
N THR A 98 4.94 2.59 -5.57
CA THR A 98 3.57 2.42 -5.09
C THR A 98 3.12 3.59 -4.23
N LEU A 99 3.93 3.97 -3.23
CA LEU A 99 3.54 4.99 -2.25
C LEU A 99 3.43 6.39 -2.86
N LEU A 100 4.33 6.77 -3.77
CA LEU A 100 4.25 8.06 -4.46
C LEU A 100 3.02 8.15 -5.36
N ALA A 101 2.69 7.08 -6.08
CA ALA A 101 1.48 7.02 -6.90
C ALA A 101 0.20 7.13 -6.04
N LEU A 102 0.16 6.46 -4.89
CA LEU A 102 -0.95 6.56 -3.94
C LEU A 102 -1.08 7.98 -3.35
N MET A 103 0.03 8.61 -2.94
CA MET A 103 0.01 9.99 -2.43
C MET A 103 -0.47 11.00 -3.48
N GLN A 104 -0.16 10.78 -4.75
CA GLN A 104 -0.65 11.61 -5.85
C GLN A 104 -2.14 11.41 -6.11
N ALA A 105 -2.63 10.17 -6.05
CA ALA A 105 -4.04 9.85 -6.25
C ALA A 105 -4.91 10.27 -5.05
N ASN A 106 -4.33 10.34 -3.85
CA ASN A 106 -5.03 10.63 -2.59
C ASN A 106 -4.31 11.75 -1.82
N PRO A 107 -4.51 13.03 -2.15
CA PRO A 107 -3.80 14.14 -1.52
C PRO A 107 -4.03 14.28 0.00
N GLU A 108 -5.16 13.77 0.50
CA GLU A 108 -5.54 13.81 1.92
C GLU A 108 -5.14 12.53 2.69
N MET A 109 -4.58 11.52 2.00
CA MET A 109 -4.19 10.25 2.62
C MET A 109 -3.08 10.46 3.66
N GLU A 110 -3.25 9.88 4.85
CA GLU A 110 -2.18 9.78 5.82
C GLU A 110 -1.25 8.58 5.51
N LEU A 111 0.04 8.83 5.31
CA LEU A 111 1.04 7.76 5.26
C LEU A 111 1.64 7.54 6.65
N LEU A 112 1.24 6.43 7.28
CA LEU A 112 1.60 6.06 8.64
C LEU A 112 2.88 5.22 8.66
N VAL A 113 3.87 5.66 9.42
CA VAL A 113 5.19 5.00 9.53
C VAL A 113 5.66 4.93 10.98
N PRO A 114 6.50 3.96 11.38
CA PRO A 114 7.16 4.00 12.68
C PRO A 114 8.01 5.26 12.83
N SER A 115 7.97 5.91 14.00
CA SER A 115 8.75 7.13 14.26
C SER A 115 10.24 6.96 13.97
N ALA A 116 10.80 5.79 14.28
CA ALA A 116 12.18 5.44 13.97
C ALA A 116 12.50 5.47 12.46
N ASN A 117 11.52 5.25 11.61
CA ASN A 117 11.69 5.16 10.15
C ASN A 117 11.34 6.45 9.41
N ARG A 118 10.73 7.44 10.08
CA ARG A 118 10.19 8.67 9.46
C ARG A 118 11.19 9.37 8.54
N ARG A 119 12.41 9.62 9.03
CA ARG A 119 13.45 10.29 8.24
C ARG A 119 13.94 9.45 7.05
N PHE A 120 14.04 8.14 7.24
CA PHE A 120 14.43 7.23 6.16
C PHE A 120 13.37 7.18 5.08
N THR A 121 12.10 7.08 5.47
CA THR A 121 10.96 7.09 4.55
C THR A 121 10.89 8.39 3.77
N ALA A 122 10.96 9.54 4.45
CA ALA A 122 10.95 10.85 3.81
C ALA A 122 12.06 10.99 2.75
N LYS A 123 13.28 10.54 3.10
CA LYS A 123 14.40 10.53 2.14
C LYS A 123 14.16 9.60 0.94
N ARG A 124 13.58 8.41 1.16
CA ARG A 124 13.29 7.44 0.09
C ARG A 124 12.21 7.94 -0.86
N LEU A 125 11.20 8.61 -0.34
CA LEU A 125 10.08 9.14 -1.12
C LEU A 125 10.36 10.57 -1.65
N GLU A 126 11.46 11.20 -1.25
CA GLU A 126 11.81 12.59 -1.57
C GLU A 126 10.71 13.59 -1.17
N VAL A 127 10.11 13.37 0.02
CA VAL A 127 9.06 14.20 0.60
C VAL A 127 9.53 14.86 1.90
N ASP A 128 8.80 15.92 2.33
CA ASP A 128 9.03 16.50 3.64
C ASP A 128 8.66 15.47 4.74
N PRO A 129 9.50 15.25 5.77
CA PRO A 129 9.13 14.40 6.91
C PRO A 129 7.78 14.76 7.56
N ASP A 130 7.37 16.02 7.52
CA ASP A 130 6.10 16.47 8.10
C ASP A 130 4.86 16.04 7.31
N GLN A 131 5.03 15.55 6.09
CA GLN A 131 3.98 14.88 5.32
C GLN A 131 3.71 13.43 5.78
N LEU A 132 4.56 12.88 6.68
CA LEU A 132 4.44 11.52 7.17
C LEU A 132 3.88 11.50 8.60
N ARG A 133 2.86 10.71 8.83
CA ARG A 133 2.33 10.44 10.17
C ARG A 133 3.20 9.41 10.88
N ALA A 134 3.90 9.82 11.94
CA ALA A 134 4.74 8.92 12.72
C ALA A 134 3.99 8.35 13.93
N ILE A 135 4.22 7.07 14.24
CA ILE A 135 3.63 6.39 15.39
C ILE A 135 4.66 5.52 16.10
N ASP A 136 4.58 5.45 17.41
CA ASP A 136 5.38 4.56 18.26
C ASP A 136 4.55 3.44 18.88
N VAL A 137 5.23 2.44 19.41
CA VAL A 137 4.59 1.31 20.10
C VAL A 137 3.72 1.82 21.26
N GLY A 138 2.48 1.35 21.32
CA GLY A 138 1.51 1.74 22.33
C GLY A 138 0.77 3.05 22.08
N GLN A 139 1.10 3.76 21.02
CA GLN A 139 0.33 4.93 20.59
C GLN A 139 -0.87 4.52 19.74
N SER A 140 -1.86 5.39 19.70
CA SER A 140 -3.01 5.30 18.79
C SER A 140 -3.24 6.66 18.12
N ILE A 141 -3.74 6.63 16.90
CA ILE A 141 -4.22 7.81 16.18
C ILE A 141 -5.73 7.70 16.01
N ARG A 142 -6.40 8.82 15.97
CA ARG A 142 -7.85 8.93 15.78
C ARG A 142 -8.12 9.93 14.70
#